data_c70773c4d674af9575e3c3c49d77ccb9
#
_entry.id   c70773c4d674af9575e3c3c49d77ccb9
#
_cell.length_a   1.000
_cell.length_b   1.000
_cell.length_c   1.000
_cell.angle_alpha   90.00
_cell.angle_beta   90.00
_cell.angle_gamma   90.00
#
_symmetry.space_group_name_H-M   'P 1'
#
loop_
_entity.id
_entity.type
_entity.pdbx_description
1 polymer ?
#
loop_
_entity_poly.entity_id
_entity_poly.type
_entity_poly.pdbx_seq_one_letter_code
_entity_poly.pdbx_strand_id
1 'polypeptide(L)'
;LPAVHKSRTSEAIRAPYDQQPEREWERLERHRTEFAVTLRSLAEHLPPPPARVLDCGGGPGRYAIELAHRGYEVTLFDLSTGCLQLAQEKATEAGVTLVAYEQGTATDLSRFPDASFDAVLLMGPLYHLLEEAERQQAIAECHRVLKPGGPLFAAFISRYAAPRWAAAHEPTWPLEHPELTEMVLTTGVLPPRGESDAEFVAYFAHPTEVVPLCQREGFEAITVLGVEGLVSMIEDGVNALSGEAWEVWLDLNYRLAADSSIHGCVEHLLVVAVKPLWRAVLCQIARQLDEAGLAYKVVAGAAAALHGVPLPVKDLDIETDAEDAYRFQALFADHVVEPVALCENETLRAEPQGEAYRSHFGRFDFDGVAVEVIGDLHRREGERWVSTGARTETTVDLDGVPVRVSWLEEEILAYVRRGRLDRAAQCLPHCDHDRLLAL
;
A
#
# COMPACT_ATOMS: atom_id res chain seq x y z
N LEU A 1 4.42 5.39 -33.55
CA LEU A 1 4.09 4.49 -32.42
C LEU A 1 4.93 3.22 -32.62
N PRO A 2 5.83 2.85 -31.70
CA PRO A 2 6.53 1.58 -31.76
C PRO A 2 5.54 0.45 -31.51
N ALA A 3 5.86 -0.72 -32.06
CA ALA A 3 5.06 -1.95 -32.02
C ALA A 3 4.61 -2.29 -30.61
N VAL A 4 3.34 -2.66 -30.47
CA VAL A 4 2.79 -3.29 -29.25
C VAL A 4 3.73 -4.43 -28.86
N HIS A 5 4.47 -4.25 -27.77
CA HIS A 5 5.29 -5.32 -27.20
C HIS A 5 4.33 -6.44 -26.80
N LYS A 6 4.51 -7.64 -27.37
CA LYS A 6 3.79 -8.82 -26.89
C LYS A 6 4.20 -9.04 -25.44
N SER A 7 3.23 -9.04 -24.52
CA SER A 7 3.43 -9.51 -23.16
C SER A 7 4.20 -10.83 -23.18
N ARG A 8 5.22 -10.94 -22.36
CA ARG A 8 6.00 -12.17 -22.24
C ARG A 8 5.09 -13.25 -21.69
N THR A 9 5.07 -14.43 -22.30
CA THR A 9 4.27 -15.52 -21.78
C THR A 9 4.78 -15.94 -20.40
N SER A 10 3.90 -16.41 -19.52
CA SER A 10 4.28 -16.96 -18.21
C SER A 10 5.38 -18.02 -18.33
N GLU A 11 5.38 -18.79 -19.44
CA GLU A 11 6.42 -19.76 -19.77
C GLU A 11 7.81 -19.13 -19.94
N ALA A 12 7.90 -18.03 -20.67
CA ALA A 12 9.16 -17.34 -20.91
C ALA A 12 9.73 -16.67 -19.64
N ILE A 13 8.87 -16.25 -18.71
CA ILE A 13 9.30 -15.78 -17.39
C ILE A 13 9.78 -16.93 -16.52
N ARG A 14 9.08 -18.06 -16.54
CA ARG A 14 9.33 -19.22 -15.69
C ARG A 14 10.61 -19.97 -16.03
N ALA A 15 10.88 -20.18 -17.33
CA ALA A 15 11.91 -21.10 -17.79
C ALA A 15 13.32 -20.85 -17.22
N PRO A 16 13.84 -19.61 -17.09
CA PRO A 16 15.13 -19.36 -16.46
C PRO A 16 15.19 -19.79 -14.98
N TYR A 17 14.09 -19.56 -14.24
CA TYR A 17 13.99 -19.93 -12.82
C TYR A 17 13.87 -21.43 -12.60
N ASP A 18 13.16 -22.15 -13.48
CA ASP A 18 13.10 -23.62 -13.46
C ASP A 18 14.45 -24.26 -13.75
N GLN A 19 15.28 -23.62 -14.60
CA GLN A 19 16.59 -24.15 -14.99
C GLN A 19 17.69 -23.91 -13.95
N GLN A 20 17.62 -22.82 -13.20
CA GLN A 20 18.67 -22.40 -12.27
C GLN A 20 18.10 -21.83 -10.95
N PRO A 21 17.30 -22.60 -10.19
CA PRO A 21 16.70 -22.12 -8.95
C PRO A 21 17.74 -21.81 -7.86
N GLU A 22 18.89 -22.52 -7.86
CA GLU A 22 19.99 -22.28 -6.92
C GLU A 22 20.60 -20.89 -7.08
N ARG A 23 20.66 -20.36 -8.31
CA ARG A 23 21.17 -19.01 -8.57
C ARG A 23 20.34 -17.96 -7.84
N GLU A 24 19.02 -18.14 -7.79
CA GLU A 24 18.12 -17.24 -7.07
C GLU A 24 18.25 -17.40 -5.56
N TRP A 25 18.46 -18.62 -5.06
CA TRP A 25 18.77 -18.84 -3.65
C TRP A 25 20.04 -18.12 -3.23
N GLU A 26 21.11 -18.25 -4.00
CA GLU A 26 22.42 -17.63 -3.74
C GLU A 26 22.40 -16.10 -3.92
N ARG A 27 21.44 -15.56 -4.67
CA ARG A 27 21.35 -14.12 -4.90
C ARG A 27 21.30 -13.34 -3.58
N LEU A 28 20.46 -13.72 -2.65
CA LEU A 28 20.33 -13.07 -1.34
C LEU A 28 21.49 -13.39 -0.38
N GLU A 29 22.35 -14.35 -0.69
CA GLU A 29 23.62 -14.52 0.00
C GLU A 29 24.66 -13.47 -0.44
N ARG A 30 24.68 -13.18 -1.73
CA ARG A 30 25.50 -12.09 -2.29
C ARG A 30 25.00 -10.71 -1.90
N HIS A 31 23.66 -10.51 -1.89
CA HIS A 31 23.00 -9.26 -1.51
C HIS A 31 22.53 -9.31 -0.04
N ARG A 32 23.47 -9.53 0.86
CA ARG A 32 23.21 -9.72 2.30
C ARG A 32 22.54 -8.49 2.94
N THR A 33 22.91 -7.29 2.49
CA THR A 33 22.33 -6.03 2.99
C THR A 33 20.86 -5.93 2.61
N GLU A 34 20.50 -6.20 1.35
CA GLU A 34 19.11 -6.26 0.88
C GLU A 34 18.25 -7.19 1.76
N PHE A 35 18.76 -8.43 1.96
CA PHE A 35 18.06 -9.43 2.76
C PHE A 35 17.82 -8.98 4.20
N ALA A 36 18.87 -8.44 4.86
CA ALA A 36 18.81 -8.04 6.25
C ALA A 36 17.91 -6.80 6.47
N VAL A 37 17.99 -5.79 5.60
CA VAL A 37 17.14 -4.59 5.66
C VAL A 37 15.68 -4.96 5.44
N THR A 38 15.40 -5.82 4.46
CA THR A 38 14.05 -6.32 4.21
C THR A 38 13.50 -7.10 5.42
N LEU A 39 14.27 -8.01 6.00
CA LEU A 39 13.87 -8.77 7.20
C LEU A 39 13.59 -7.86 8.41
N ARG A 40 14.35 -6.77 8.56
CA ARG A 40 14.09 -5.80 9.61
C ARG A 40 12.77 -5.06 9.37
N SER A 41 12.49 -4.66 8.14
CA SER A 41 11.21 -4.06 7.75
C SER A 41 10.04 -5.04 7.98
N LEU A 42 10.21 -6.32 7.61
CA LEU A 42 9.19 -7.34 7.88
C LEU A 42 8.94 -7.47 9.39
N ALA A 43 9.99 -7.50 10.22
CA ALA A 43 9.84 -7.62 11.68
C ALA A 43 9.14 -6.41 12.31
N GLU A 44 9.26 -5.22 11.72
CA GLU A 44 8.64 -3.98 12.21
C GLU A 44 7.15 -3.86 11.84
N HIS A 45 6.77 -4.37 10.66
CA HIS A 45 5.45 -4.11 10.11
C HIS A 45 4.53 -5.35 10.01
N LEU A 46 5.07 -6.57 10.15
CA LEU A 46 4.23 -7.77 10.19
C LEU A 46 3.43 -7.84 11.49
N PRO A 47 2.19 -8.36 11.46
CA PRO A 47 1.47 -8.70 12.68
C PRO A 47 2.25 -9.78 13.47
N PRO A 48 2.06 -9.86 14.80
CA PRO A 48 2.76 -10.87 15.59
C PRO A 48 2.36 -12.29 15.18
N PRO A 49 3.30 -13.28 15.26
CA PRO A 49 2.96 -14.67 15.01
C PRO A 49 2.05 -15.25 16.12
N PRO A 50 1.24 -16.28 15.82
CA PRO A 50 1.09 -16.88 14.49
C PRO A 50 0.21 -15.99 13.59
N ALA A 51 0.71 -15.67 12.40
CA ALA A 51 -0.05 -14.96 11.38
C ALA A 51 0.15 -15.64 10.03
N ARG A 52 -0.88 -15.63 9.19
CA ARG A 52 -0.87 -16.25 7.86
C ARG A 52 -0.26 -15.30 6.85
N VAL A 53 0.87 -15.69 6.27
CA VAL A 53 1.62 -14.89 5.29
C VAL A 53 1.59 -15.58 3.93
N LEU A 54 1.25 -14.84 2.88
CA LEU A 54 1.43 -15.27 1.50
C LEU A 54 2.76 -14.67 0.99
N ASP A 55 3.72 -15.52 0.64
CA ASP A 55 4.94 -15.13 -0.08
C ASP A 55 4.70 -15.37 -1.58
N CYS A 56 4.24 -14.32 -2.27
CA CYS A 56 3.83 -14.33 -3.67
C CYS A 56 5.01 -13.96 -4.59
N GLY A 57 5.48 -14.92 -5.36
CA GLY A 57 6.72 -14.82 -6.12
C GLY A 57 7.95 -14.97 -5.24
N GLY A 58 7.85 -15.82 -4.21
CA GLY A 58 8.91 -15.99 -3.21
C GLY A 58 10.09 -16.87 -3.68
N GLY A 59 10.07 -17.34 -4.94
CA GLY A 59 11.14 -18.13 -5.53
C GLY A 59 11.49 -19.36 -4.69
N PRO A 60 12.79 -19.58 -4.38
CA PRO A 60 13.23 -20.70 -3.54
C PRO A 60 12.98 -20.50 -2.03
N GLY A 61 12.16 -19.50 -1.63
CA GLY A 61 11.59 -19.39 -0.29
C GLY A 61 12.51 -18.82 0.80
N ARG A 62 13.48 -17.97 0.47
CA ARG A 62 14.41 -17.38 1.47
C ARG A 62 13.69 -16.65 2.59
N TYR A 63 12.71 -15.77 2.25
CA TYR A 63 11.90 -15.06 3.24
C TYR A 63 10.88 -16.00 3.89
N ALA A 64 10.23 -16.87 3.13
CA ALA A 64 9.25 -17.84 3.64
C ALA A 64 9.85 -18.74 4.74
N ILE A 65 11.06 -19.28 4.54
CA ILE A 65 11.75 -20.13 5.50
C ILE A 65 12.12 -19.34 6.77
N GLU A 66 12.64 -18.12 6.62
CA GLU A 66 12.98 -17.27 7.75
C GLU A 66 11.74 -16.86 8.58
N LEU A 67 10.63 -16.57 7.91
CA LEU A 67 9.36 -16.28 8.59
C LEU A 67 8.79 -17.51 9.30
N ALA A 68 8.89 -18.70 8.69
CA ALA A 68 8.48 -19.94 9.34
C ALA A 68 9.30 -20.22 10.61
N HIS A 69 10.61 -19.93 10.61
CA HIS A 69 11.44 -19.99 11.81
C HIS A 69 10.95 -19.05 12.94
N ARG A 70 10.38 -17.90 12.55
CA ARG A 70 9.80 -16.93 13.50
C ARG A 70 8.38 -17.27 13.94
N GLY A 71 7.83 -18.41 13.49
CA GLY A 71 6.51 -18.92 13.89
C GLY A 71 5.33 -18.42 13.04
N TYR A 72 5.58 -17.86 11.85
CA TYR A 72 4.53 -17.51 10.91
C TYR A 72 4.02 -18.74 10.13
N GLU A 73 2.74 -18.70 9.77
CA GLU A 73 2.08 -19.68 8.90
C GLU A 73 2.23 -19.25 7.43
N VAL A 74 3.31 -19.68 6.76
CA VAL A 74 3.65 -19.18 5.43
C VAL A 74 3.14 -20.11 4.34
N THR A 75 2.43 -19.57 3.36
CA THR A 75 2.16 -20.17 2.05
C THR A 75 3.12 -19.57 1.03
N LEU A 76 3.96 -20.40 0.44
CA LEU A 76 4.84 -20.00 -0.66
C LEU A 76 4.12 -20.21 -1.98
N PHE A 77 4.06 -19.16 -2.79
CA PHE A 77 3.43 -19.16 -4.11
C PHE A 77 4.40 -18.62 -5.14
N ASP A 78 4.67 -19.40 -6.19
CA ASP A 78 5.61 -19.01 -7.24
C ASP A 78 5.21 -19.59 -8.60
N LEU A 79 5.65 -18.96 -9.66
CA LEU A 79 5.44 -19.43 -11.04
C LEU A 79 6.32 -20.64 -11.36
N SER A 80 7.54 -20.72 -10.78
CA SER A 80 8.55 -21.73 -11.04
C SER A 80 8.36 -22.96 -10.15
N THR A 81 8.14 -24.11 -10.77
CA THR A 81 8.13 -25.40 -10.06
C THR A 81 9.51 -25.79 -9.56
N GLY A 82 10.58 -25.40 -10.27
CA GLY A 82 11.96 -25.63 -9.84
C GLY A 82 12.29 -24.90 -8.55
N CYS A 83 11.88 -23.61 -8.44
CA CYS A 83 12.02 -22.84 -7.23
C CYS A 83 11.23 -23.44 -6.05
N LEU A 84 9.97 -23.86 -6.27
CA LEU A 84 9.15 -24.47 -5.22
C LEU A 84 9.75 -25.80 -4.73
N GLN A 85 10.34 -26.60 -5.62
CA GLN A 85 11.05 -27.82 -5.27
C GLN A 85 12.27 -27.53 -4.38
N LEU A 86 13.12 -26.58 -4.80
CA LEU A 86 14.27 -26.17 -4.01
C LEU A 86 13.84 -25.61 -2.64
N ALA A 87 12.76 -24.85 -2.60
CA ALA A 87 12.20 -24.32 -1.34
C ALA A 87 11.81 -25.44 -0.36
N GLN A 88 11.22 -26.56 -0.84
CA GLN A 88 10.90 -27.73 0.00
C GLN A 88 12.16 -28.38 0.56
N GLU A 89 13.20 -28.52 -0.25
CA GLU A 89 14.50 -29.06 0.17
C GLU A 89 15.12 -28.15 1.24
N LYS A 90 15.18 -26.85 0.97
CA LYS A 90 15.75 -25.85 1.90
C LYS A 90 14.98 -25.73 3.20
N ALA A 91 13.65 -25.78 3.17
CA ALA A 91 12.82 -25.82 4.37
C ALA A 91 13.09 -27.06 5.23
N THR A 92 13.25 -28.23 4.57
CA THR A 92 13.62 -29.50 5.24
C THR A 92 15.02 -29.40 5.86
N GLU A 93 16.02 -28.89 5.13
CA GLU A 93 17.37 -28.66 5.63
C GLU A 93 17.38 -27.72 6.85
N ALA A 94 16.52 -26.69 6.81
CA ALA A 94 16.37 -25.70 7.90
C ALA A 94 15.52 -26.23 9.07
N GLY A 95 14.85 -27.39 8.95
CA GLY A 95 14.00 -27.96 9.98
C GLY A 95 12.69 -27.22 10.21
N VAL A 96 12.17 -26.51 9.19
CA VAL A 96 10.87 -25.82 9.22
C VAL A 96 9.88 -26.42 8.24
N THR A 97 8.60 -26.12 8.46
CA THR A 97 7.52 -26.53 7.56
C THR A 97 6.72 -25.30 7.14
N LEU A 98 6.54 -25.12 5.83
CA LEU A 98 5.59 -24.14 5.31
C LEU A 98 4.19 -24.76 5.21
N VAL A 99 3.16 -23.91 5.27
CA VAL A 99 1.76 -24.35 5.20
C VAL A 99 1.45 -24.99 3.85
N ALA A 100 1.94 -24.37 2.76
CA ALA A 100 1.76 -24.87 1.40
C ALA A 100 2.84 -24.33 0.45
N TYR A 101 3.03 -25.05 -0.66
CA TYR A 101 3.84 -24.67 -1.82
C TYR A 101 2.92 -24.72 -3.03
N GLU A 102 2.58 -23.57 -3.60
CA GLU A 102 1.55 -23.45 -4.61
C GLU A 102 2.09 -22.81 -5.89
N GLN A 103 1.82 -23.44 -7.05
CA GLN A 103 2.24 -22.89 -8.33
C GLN A 103 1.18 -21.96 -8.91
N GLY A 104 1.59 -20.78 -9.41
CA GLY A 104 0.72 -19.87 -10.15
C GLY A 104 1.36 -18.52 -10.43
N THR A 105 0.57 -17.61 -10.98
CA THR A 105 0.98 -16.24 -11.32
C THR A 105 0.38 -15.23 -10.34
N ALA A 106 1.14 -14.20 -9.99
CA ALA A 106 0.66 -13.12 -9.13
C ALA A 106 -0.57 -12.38 -9.68
N THR A 107 -0.82 -12.46 -10.98
CA THR A 107 -2.00 -11.88 -11.63
C THR A 107 -3.28 -12.70 -11.46
N ASP A 108 -3.19 -13.91 -10.88
CA ASP A 108 -4.32 -14.80 -10.60
C ASP A 108 -4.12 -15.52 -9.27
N LEU A 109 -4.67 -14.97 -8.20
CA LEU A 109 -4.72 -15.57 -6.87
C LEU A 109 -6.13 -16.15 -6.55
N SER A 110 -6.95 -16.45 -7.55
CA SER A 110 -8.36 -16.91 -7.41
C SER A 110 -8.52 -18.18 -6.58
N ARG A 111 -7.47 -19.00 -6.43
CA ARG A 111 -7.45 -20.17 -5.53
C ARG A 111 -7.53 -19.80 -4.06
N PHE A 112 -7.17 -18.59 -3.70
CA PHE A 112 -7.23 -18.11 -2.31
C PHE A 112 -8.49 -17.27 -2.11
N PRO A 113 -9.26 -17.53 -1.04
CA PRO A 113 -10.41 -16.71 -0.68
C PRO A 113 -10.03 -15.26 -0.39
N ASP A 114 -11.00 -14.36 -0.50
CA ASP A 114 -10.86 -12.97 -0.07
C ASP A 114 -10.50 -12.92 1.42
N ALA A 115 -9.69 -11.95 1.82
CA ALA A 115 -9.30 -11.69 3.20
C ALA A 115 -8.78 -12.96 3.94
N SER A 116 -7.96 -13.78 3.26
CA SER A 116 -7.46 -15.06 3.79
C SER A 116 -6.07 -14.98 4.42
N PHE A 117 -5.32 -13.89 4.18
CA PHE A 117 -3.97 -13.69 4.71
C PHE A 117 -3.87 -12.46 5.59
N ASP A 118 -3.04 -12.53 6.63
CA ASP A 118 -2.75 -11.42 7.53
C ASP A 118 -1.67 -10.48 6.95
N ALA A 119 -0.81 -11.00 6.07
CA ALA A 119 0.20 -10.23 5.33
C ALA A 119 0.49 -10.85 3.97
N VAL A 120 0.94 -10.03 3.01
CA VAL A 120 1.36 -10.49 1.67
C VAL A 120 2.72 -9.89 1.34
N LEU A 121 3.64 -10.74 0.88
CA LEU A 121 4.90 -10.34 0.26
C LEU A 121 4.74 -10.48 -1.26
N LEU A 122 5.02 -9.42 -2.00
CA LEU A 122 5.01 -9.37 -3.46
C LEU A 122 6.39 -8.88 -3.93
N MET A 123 7.43 -9.69 -3.66
CA MET A 123 8.83 -9.30 -3.79
C MET A 123 9.55 -10.01 -4.94
N GLY A 124 8.93 -10.09 -6.10
CA GLY A 124 9.48 -10.72 -7.30
C GLY A 124 8.70 -10.36 -8.56
N PRO A 125 7.39 -10.57 -8.57
CA PRO A 125 6.60 -10.54 -9.80
C PRO A 125 6.56 -9.18 -10.50
N LEU A 126 6.49 -8.06 -9.78
CA LEU A 126 6.18 -6.75 -10.35
C LEU A 126 7.15 -6.27 -11.43
N TYR A 127 8.42 -6.62 -11.30
CA TYR A 127 9.42 -6.23 -12.29
C TYR A 127 9.50 -7.20 -13.49
N HIS A 128 8.81 -8.33 -13.44
CA HIS A 128 8.64 -9.25 -14.59
C HIS A 128 7.38 -8.96 -15.41
N LEU A 129 6.43 -8.21 -14.85
CA LEU A 129 5.19 -7.80 -15.50
C LEU A 129 5.43 -6.49 -16.26
N LEU A 130 5.64 -6.56 -17.57
CA LEU A 130 6.01 -5.39 -18.38
C LEU A 130 4.85 -4.44 -18.61
N GLU A 131 3.63 -4.96 -18.68
CA GLU A 131 2.43 -4.17 -18.90
C GLU A 131 1.91 -3.61 -17.56
N GLU A 132 1.54 -2.33 -17.53
CA GLU A 132 1.02 -1.70 -16.32
C GLU A 132 -0.25 -2.38 -15.81
N ALA A 133 -1.14 -2.81 -16.71
CA ALA A 133 -2.36 -3.52 -16.36
C ALA A 133 -2.11 -4.84 -15.62
N GLU A 134 -1.04 -5.57 -15.97
CA GLU A 134 -0.65 -6.80 -15.27
C GLU A 134 -0.11 -6.50 -13.87
N ARG A 135 0.67 -5.42 -13.70
CA ARG A 135 1.13 -4.98 -12.37
C ARG A 135 -0.03 -4.54 -11.48
N GLN A 136 -0.98 -3.79 -12.04
CA GLN A 136 -2.20 -3.41 -11.32
C GLN A 136 -3.00 -4.64 -10.92
N GLN A 137 -3.20 -5.59 -11.83
CA GLN A 137 -3.92 -6.84 -11.53
C GLN A 137 -3.24 -7.63 -10.40
N ALA A 138 -1.90 -7.74 -10.40
CA ALA A 138 -1.18 -8.44 -9.34
C ALA A 138 -1.36 -7.76 -7.97
N ILE A 139 -1.32 -6.42 -7.93
CA ILE A 139 -1.54 -5.65 -6.70
C ILE A 139 -3.00 -5.76 -6.25
N ALA A 140 -3.98 -5.70 -7.17
CA ALA A 140 -5.40 -5.87 -6.88
C ALA A 140 -5.71 -7.26 -6.30
N GLU A 141 -5.12 -8.33 -6.84
CA GLU A 141 -5.24 -9.68 -6.30
C GLU A 141 -4.63 -9.79 -4.89
N CYS A 142 -3.46 -9.18 -4.65
CA CYS A 142 -2.90 -9.09 -3.30
C CYS A 142 -3.84 -8.34 -2.35
N HIS A 143 -4.45 -7.24 -2.79
CA HIS A 143 -5.42 -6.49 -2.00
C HIS A 143 -6.66 -7.35 -1.67
N ARG A 144 -7.18 -8.12 -2.63
CA ARG A 144 -8.34 -8.99 -2.43
C ARG A 144 -8.08 -10.05 -1.36
N VAL A 145 -6.95 -10.78 -1.45
CA VAL A 145 -6.63 -11.89 -0.54
C VAL A 145 -6.16 -11.42 0.84
N LEU A 146 -5.75 -10.16 0.97
CA LEU A 146 -5.28 -9.58 2.22
C LEU A 146 -6.46 -9.17 3.10
N LYS A 147 -6.38 -9.47 4.39
CA LYS A 147 -7.34 -8.97 5.39
C LYS A 147 -7.24 -7.45 5.53
N PRO A 148 -8.36 -6.76 5.86
CA PRO A 148 -8.29 -5.37 6.27
C PRO A 148 -7.28 -5.16 7.42
N GLY A 149 -6.49 -4.10 7.37
CA GLY A 149 -5.40 -3.84 8.31
C GLY A 149 -4.09 -4.57 8.01
N GLY A 150 -4.10 -5.55 7.10
CA GLY A 150 -2.90 -6.32 6.74
C GLY A 150 -1.90 -5.54 5.88
N PRO A 151 -0.58 -5.75 6.08
CA PRO A 151 0.46 -5.13 5.27
C PRO A 151 0.74 -5.89 3.98
N LEU A 152 1.03 -5.11 2.93
CA LEU A 152 1.65 -5.53 1.68
C LEU A 152 3.11 -5.06 1.66
N PHE A 153 4.02 -5.95 1.29
CA PHE A 153 5.43 -5.64 1.01
C PHE A 153 5.66 -5.86 -0.48
N ALA A 154 5.79 -4.77 -1.25
CA ALA A 154 5.94 -4.84 -2.70
C ALA A 154 7.33 -4.36 -3.13
N ALA A 155 8.11 -5.22 -3.79
CA ALA A 155 9.44 -4.88 -4.27
C ALA A 155 9.43 -4.48 -5.74
N PHE A 156 10.24 -3.49 -6.07
CA PHE A 156 10.48 -2.97 -7.41
C PHE A 156 11.98 -2.83 -7.68
N ILE A 157 12.41 -3.07 -8.90
CA ILE A 157 13.75 -2.65 -9.33
C ILE A 157 13.70 -1.17 -9.69
N SER A 158 14.62 -0.38 -9.14
CA SER A 158 14.72 1.06 -9.41
C SER A 158 15.08 1.31 -10.87
N ARG A 159 14.46 2.32 -11.50
CA ARG A 159 14.77 2.76 -12.89
C ARG A 159 16.24 3.05 -13.09
N TYR A 160 16.91 3.49 -12.05
CA TYR A 160 18.33 3.85 -12.12
C TYR A 160 19.28 2.65 -11.88
N ALA A 161 18.76 1.48 -11.52
CA ALA A 161 19.57 0.27 -11.36
C ALA A 161 20.24 -0.16 -12.67
N ALA A 162 19.50 -0.20 -13.78
CA ALA A 162 20.01 -0.61 -15.08
C ALA A 162 21.18 0.28 -15.58
N PRO A 163 21.06 1.63 -15.66
CA PRO A 163 22.17 2.48 -16.11
C PRO A 163 23.34 2.48 -15.12
N ARG A 164 23.12 2.31 -13.82
CA ARG A 164 24.20 2.19 -12.81
C ARG A 164 24.95 0.88 -12.98
N TRP A 165 24.22 -0.21 -13.18
CA TRP A 165 24.81 -1.53 -13.45
C TRP A 165 25.65 -1.46 -14.76
N ALA A 166 25.10 -0.87 -15.82
CA ALA A 166 25.82 -0.69 -17.07
C ALA A 166 27.08 0.14 -16.87
N ALA A 167 27.02 1.25 -16.12
CA ALA A 167 28.19 2.08 -15.83
C ALA A 167 29.31 1.31 -15.11
N ALA A 168 28.97 0.34 -14.27
CA ALA A 168 29.93 -0.47 -13.53
C ALA A 168 30.51 -1.65 -14.34
N HIS A 169 29.72 -2.27 -15.24
CA HIS A 169 30.07 -3.54 -15.87
C HIS A 169 30.18 -3.46 -17.39
N GLU A 170 29.38 -2.63 -18.05
CA GLU A 170 29.31 -2.47 -19.52
C GLU A 170 29.21 -0.97 -19.89
N PRO A 171 30.25 -0.16 -19.63
CA PRO A 171 30.17 1.29 -19.77
C PRO A 171 29.94 1.78 -21.22
N THR A 172 30.13 0.94 -22.21
CA THR A 172 29.81 1.21 -23.62
C THR A 172 28.35 0.97 -23.98
N TRP A 173 27.56 0.34 -23.09
CA TRP A 173 26.16 -0.01 -23.30
C TRP A 173 25.30 1.14 -23.87
N PRO A 174 25.34 2.38 -23.34
CA PRO A 174 24.50 3.47 -23.89
C PRO A 174 24.87 3.86 -25.32
N LEU A 175 26.12 3.64 -25.72
CA LEU A 175 26.58 3.86 -27.07
C LEU A 175 26.14 2.73 -28.02
N GLU A 176 26.21 1.49 -27.57
CA GLU A 176 25.87 0.30 -28.35
C GLU A 176 24.37 0.08 -28.46
N HIS A 177 23.60 0.50 -27.44
CA HIS A 177 22.16 0.34 -27.33
C HIS A 177 21.43 1.63 -26.93
N PRO A 178 21.56 2.72 -27.71
CA PRO A 178 20.99 4.04 -27.36
C PRO A 178 19.47 4.02 -27.25
N GLU A 179 18.77 3.27 -28.11
CA GLU A 179 17.30 3.18 -28.09
C GLU A 179 16.78 2.44 -26.87
N LEU A 180 17.45 1.36 -26.44
CA LEU A 180 17.10 0.61 -25.23
C LEU A 180 17.38 1.45 -23.98
N THR A 181 18.49 2.17 -23.97
CA THR A 181 18.84 3.09 -22.88
C THR A 181 17.74 4.14 -22.71
N GLU A 182 17.33 4.80 -23.80
CA GLU A 182 16.27 5.80 -23.78
C GLU A 182 14.92 5.19 -23.35
N MET A 183 14.60 3.99 -23.82
CA MET A 183 13.39 3.28 -23.45
C MET A 183 13.33 2.97 -21.93
N VAL A 184 14.42 2.46 -21.36
CA VAL A 184 14.50 2.23 -19.91
C VAL A 184 14.34 3.53 -19.13
N LEU A 185 15.00 4.60 -19.54
CA LEU A 185 14.95 5.90 -18.85
C LEU A 185 13.56 6.55 -18.92
N THR A 186 12.85 6.42 -20.03
CA THR A 186 11.55 7.07 -20.25
C THR A 186 10.37 6.22 -19.80
N THR A 187 10.37 4.93 -20.09
CA THR A 187 9.23 4.03 -19.82
C THR A 187 9.48 3.04 -18.67
N GLY A 188 10.73 2.83 -18.29
CA GLY A 188 11.15 1.80 -17.34
C GLY A 188 11.22 0.40 -17.94
N VAL A 189 10.84 0.18 -19.19
CA VAL A 189 10.79 -1.14 -19.80
C VAL A 189 12.10 -1.48 -20.51
N LEU A 190 12.71 -2.60 -20.15
CA LEU A 190 13.75 -3.27 -20.93
C LEU A 190 13.10 -4.46 -21.63
N PRO A 191 12.78 -4.35 -22.93
CA PRO A 191 12.13 -5.42 -23.68
C PRO A 191 13.11 -6.54 -24.08
N PRO A 192 12.63 -7.70 -24.54
CA PRO A 192 13.47 -8.72 -25.12
C PRO A 192 14.14 -8.18 -26.41
N ARG A 193 15.42 -8.51 -26.61
CA ARG A 193 16.23 -8.08 -27.77
C ARG A 193 16.21 -9.08 -28.92
N GLY A 194 15.78 -10.33 -28.66
CA GLY A 194 15.76 -11.42 -29.64
C GLY A 194 14.76 -12.49 -29.25
N GLU A 195 14.93 -13.69 -29.85
CA GLU A 195 14.06 -14.85 -29.59
C GLU A 195 14.57 -15.70 -28.40
N SER A 196 15.66 -15.29 -27.73
CA SER A 196 16.22 -16.04 -26.62
C SER A 196 15.45 -15.79 -25.33
N ASP A 197 14.89 -16.83 -24.73
CA ASP A 197 14.22 -16.78 -23.41
C ASP A 197 15.20 -16.50 -22.25
N ALA A 198 16.52 -16.56 -22.51
CA ALA A 198 17.57 -16.33 -21.51
C ALA A 198 17.89 -14.83 -21.29
N GLU A 199 17.30 -13.91 -22.08
CA GLU A 199 17.55 -12.49 -21.93
C GLU A 199 16.87 -11.92 -20.70
N PHE A 200 17.60 -11.07 -19.94
CA PHE A 200 17.02 -10.32 -18.84
C PHE A 200 16.05 -9.27 -19.39
N VAL A 201 14.80 -9.36 -18.97
CA VAL A 201 13.69 -8.50 -19.35
C VAL A 201 13.02 -8.03 -18.08
N ALA A 202 12.86 -6.74 -17.92
CA ALA A 202 12.30 -6.19 -16.68
C ALA A 202 11.61 -4.84 -16.86
N TYR A 203 10.73 -4.54 -15.93
CA TYR A 203 10.24 -3.20 -15.65
C TYR A 203 11.03 -2.58 -14.50
N PHE A 204 11.60 -1.43 -14.73
CA PHE A 204 12.34 -0.62 -13.77
C PHE A 204 11.47 0.56 -13.36
N ALA A 205 11.01 0.56 -12.12
CA ALA A 205 10.10 1.58 -11.60
C ALA A 205 10.84 2.88 -11.26
N HIS A 206 10.29 4.03 -11.68
CA HIS A 206 10.75 5.29 -11.14
C HIS A 206 10.33 5.40 -9.66
N PRO A 207 11.18 5.91 -8.74
CA PRO A 207 10.84 5.99 -7.32
C PRO A 207 9.52 6.69 -7.00
N THR A 208 9.09 7.64 -7.84
CA THR A 208 7.80 8.35 -7.67
C THR A 208 6.59 7.58 -8.16
N GLU A 209 6.76 6.45 -8.85
CA GLU A 209 5.67 5.64 -9.42
C GLU A 209 5.19 4.55 -8.47
N VAL A 210 6.05 4.09 -7.54
CA VAL A 210 5.79 2.88 -6.74
C VAL A 210 4.63 3.06 -5.75
N VAL A 211 4.53 4.22 -5.10
CA VAL A 211 3.43 4.54 -4.18
C VAL A 211 2.11 4.74 -4.92
N PRO A 212 2.02 5.58 -5.97
CA PRO A 212 0.78 5.72 -6.75
C PRO A 212 0.25 4.41 -7.33
N LEU A 213 1.14 3.47 -7.71
CA LEU A 213 0.72 2.17 -8.22
C LEU A 213 -0.04 1.35 -7.16
N CYS A 214 0.46 1.34 -5.92
CA CYS A 214 -0.23 0.68 -4.80
C CYS A 214 -1.52 1.41 -4.39
N GLN A 215 -1.50 2.75 -4.38
CA GLN A 215 -2.65 3.56 -3.99
C GLN A 215 -3.85 3.40 -4.94
N ARG A 216 -3.63 3.23 -6.24
CA ARG A 216 -4.69 2.98 -7.22
C ARG A 216 -5.50 1.72 -6.90
N GLU A 217 -4.86 0.73 -6.29
CA GLU A 217 -5.51 -0.53 -5.88
C GLU A 217 -5.98 -0.50 -4.41
N GLY A 218 -6.12 0.70 -3.83
CA GLY A 218 -6.73 0.90 -2.52
C GLY A 218 -5.81 0.75 -1.31
N PHE A 219 -4.50 0.61 -1.52
CA PHE A 219 -3.53 0.59 -0.42
C PHE A 219 -3.17 2.00 0.07
N GLU A 220 -2.85 2.10 1.35
CA GLU A 220 -2.18 3.26 1.95
C GLU A 220 -0.71 2.93 2.19
N ALA A 221 0.20 3.75 1.61
CA ALA A 221 1.64 3.55 1.82
C ALA A 221 2.06 3.99 3.22
N ILE A 222 2.80 3.11 3.92
CA ILE A 222 3.42 3.41 5.21
C ILE A 222 4.80 4.02 4.97
N THR A 223 5.64 3.34 4.16
CA THR A 223 7.00 3.78 3.85
C THR A 223 7.48 3.20 2.52
N VAL A 224 8.51 3.82 1.96
CA VAL A 224 9.30 3.27 0.85
C VAL A 224 10.75 3.17 1.34
N LEU A 225 11.37 2.02 1.15
CA LEU A 225 12.74 1.75 1.56
C LEU A 225 13.61 1.44 0.33
N GLY A 226 14.78 2.06 0.26
CA GLY A 226 15.85 1.60 -0.62
C GLY A 226 16.67 0.54 0.10
N VAL A 227 16.46 -0.74 -0.23
CA VAL A 227 16.88 -1.84 0.64
C VAL A 227 18.39 -2.09 0.69
N GLU A 228 19.15 -1.76 -0.34
CA GLU A 228 20.63 -1.79 -0.28
C GLU A 228 21.21 -0.51 0.36
N GLY A 229 20.42 0.56 0.41
CA GLY A 229 20.79 1.84 1.00
C GLY A 229 22.04 2.46 0.36
N LEU A 230 22.92 2.99 1.21
CA LEU A 230 24.14 3.67 0.79
C LEU A 230 25.16 2.74 0.10
N VAL A 231 25.06 1.43 0.33
CA VAL A 231 26.06 0.46 -0.15
C VAL A 231 25.67 -0.21 -1.47
N SER A 232 24.55 0.18 -2.06
CA SER A 232 24.10 -0.36 -3.34
C SER A 232 25.22 -0.35 -4.40
N MET A 233 25.50 -1.52 -5.00
CA MET A 233 26.59 -1.80 -5.97
C MET A 233 28.03 -1.68 -5.45
N ILE A 234 28.21 -1.41 -4.15
CA ILE A 234 29.54 -1.38 -3.50
C ILE A 234 29.53 -2.17 -2.19
N GLU A 235 28.61 -3.11 -2.06
CA GLU A 235 28.29 -3.79 -0.79
C GLU A 235 29.31 -4.85 -0.35
N ASP A 236 30.24 -5.28 -1.21
CA ASP A 236 31.21 -6.36 -0.91
C ASP A 236 31.96 -6.12 0.40
N GLY A 237 32.42 -4.88 0.62
CA GLY A 237 33.15 -4.52 1.83
C GLY A 237 32.31 -4.63 3.10
N VAL A 238 31.04 -4.26 3.03
CA VAL A 238 30.09 -4.32 4.16
C VAL A 238 29.59 -5.75 4.35
N ASN A 239 29.30 -6.47 3.26
CA ASN A 239 28.84 -7.86 3.30
C ASN A 239 29.90 -8.82 3.88
N ALA A 240 31.19 -8.48 3.78
CA ALA A 240 32.29 -9.24 4.38
C ALA A 240 32.41 -9.03 5.90
N LEU A 241 31.73 -8.04 6.49
CA LEU A 241 31.79 -7.76 7.93
C LEU A 241 30.97 -8.77 8.74
N SER A 242 31.30 -8.88 10.02
CA SER A 242 30.56 -9.70 10.99
C SER A 242 30.51 -9.01 12.35
N GLY A 243 29.66 -9.53 13.27
CA GLY A 243 29.53 -9.00 14.63
C GLY A 243 29.11 -7.53 14.64
N GLU A 244 29.63 -6.77 15.61
CA GLU A 244 29.25 -5.38 15.86
C GLU A 244 29.42 -4.46 14.63
N ALA A 245 30.49 -4.64 13.85
CA ALA A 245 30.74 -3.83 12.66
C ALA A 245 29.62 -4.01 11.60
N TRP A 246 29.13 -5.23 11.41
CA TRP A 246 27.99 -5.52 10.54
C TRP A 246 26.70 -4.87 11.06
N GLU A 247 26.41 -5.02 12.35
CA GLU A 247 25.18 -4.48 12.96
C GLU A 247 25.12 -2.95 12.87
N VAL A 248 26.26 -2.27 13.06
CA VAL A 248 26.35 -0.80 12.92
C VAL A 248 26.05 -0.37 11.48
N TRP A 249 26.58 -1.07 10.46
CA TRP A 249 26.29 -0.77 9.07
C TRP A 249 24.84 -1.07 8.69
N LEU A 250 24.30 -2.17 9.19
CA LEU A 250 22.90 -2.53 8.98
C LEU A 250 21.95 -1.48 9.57
N ASP A 251 22.22 -1.03 10.82
CA ASP A 251 21.43 0.03 11.46
C ASP A 251 21.51 1.35 10.67
N LEU A 252 22.70 1.74 10.24
CA LEU A 252 22.91 2.94 9.44
C LEU A 252 22.13 2.87 8.12
N ASN A 253 22.24 1.77 7.37
CA ASN A 253 21.51 1.58 6.12
C ASN A 253 20.00 1.59 6.34
N TYR A 254 19.50 0.90 7.36
CA TYR A 254 18.07 0.85 7.65
C TYR A 254 17.50 2.24 8.00
N ARG A 255 18.19 3.00 8.81
CA ARG A 255 17.78 4.37 9.19
C ARG A 255 17.71 5.32 7.99
N LEU A 256 18.55 5.12 7.00
CA LEU A 256 18.59 5.95 5.79
C LEU A 256 17.75 5.37 4.64
N ALA A 257 17.30 4.12 4.74
CA ALA A 257 16.54 3.46 3.69
C ALA A 257 15.27 4.20 3.28
N ALA A 258 14.61 4.88 4.23
CA ALA A 258 13.40 5.68 3.97
C ALA A 258 13.67 7.10 3.45
N ASP A 259 14.93 7.54 3.37
CA ASP A 259 15.27 8.85 2.82
C ASP A 259 15.10 8.84 1.30
N SER A 260 14.13 9.61 0.79
CA SER A 260 13.80 9.66 -0.63
C SER A 260 14.96 10.12 -1.52
N SER A 261 15.96 10.83 -0.96
CA SER A 261 17.13 11.27 -1.72
C SER A 261 18.05 10.12 -2.15
N ILE A 262 17.98 8.97 -1.47
CA ILE A 262 18.75 7.78 -1.87
C ILE A 262 17.99 6.80 -2.77
N HIS A 263 16.66 6.92 -2.90
CA HIS A 263 15.85 6.00 -3.70
C HIS A 263 16.27 5.95 -5.17
N GLY A 264 16.86 7.02 -5.70
CA GLY A 264 17.46 7.05 -7.04
C GLY A 264 18.84 6.36 -7.12
N CYS A 265 19.42 5.95 -6.00
CA CYS A 265 20.76 5.35 -5.93
C CYS A 265 20.75 3.90 -5.44
N VAL A 266 19.60 3.26 -5.32
CA VAL A 266 19.46 1.86 -4.91
C VAL A 266 19.08 0.97 -6.10
N GLU A 267 19.26 -0.33 -5.94
CA GLU A 267 18.81 -1.31 -6.94
C GLU A 267 17.35 -1.68 -6.71
N HIS A 268 16.95 -1.88 -5.48
CA HIS A 268 15.58 -2.25 -5.14
C HIS A 268 14.90 -1.26 -4.21
N LEU A 269 13.61 -1.03 -4.49
CA LEU A 269 12.69 -0.26 -3.66
C LEU A 269 11.67 -1.22 -3.05
N LEU A 270 11.50 -1.18 -1.74
CA LEU A 270 10.46 -1.91 -1.02
C LEU A 270 9.40 -0.93 -0.56
N VAL A 271 8.19 -1.07 -1.10
CA VAL A 271 7.01 -0.36 -0.59
C VAL A 271 6.38 -1.19 0.51
N VAL A 272 6.22 -0.61 1.69
CA VAL A 272 5.37 -1.14 2.74
C VAL A 272 4.07 -0.36 2.70
N ALA A 273 2.97 -1.04 2.46
CA ALA A 273 1.65 -0.46 2.37
C ALA A 273 0.65 -1.29 3.18
N VAL A 274 -0.49 -0.72 3.55
CA VAL A 274 -1.53 -1.41 4.32
C VAL A 274 -2.85 -1.36 3.58
N LYS A 275 -3.62 -2.45 3.63
CA LYS A 275 -5.03 -2.44 3.25
C LYS A 275 -5.81 -1.74 4.36
N PRO A 276 -6.37 -0.53 4.13
CA PRO A 276 -6.89 0.27 5.22
C PRO A 276 -8.10 -0.37 5.89
N LEU A 277 -8.02 -0.52 7.22
CA LEU A 277 -9.09 -1.12 8.01
C LEU A 277 -10.36 -0.26 8.01
N TRP A 278 -10.21 1.07 7.96
CA TRP A 278 -11.34 2.00 7.97
C TRP A 278 -12.34 1.77 6.85
N ARG A 279 -11.90 1.27 5.68
CA ARG A 279 -12.80 0.95 4.56
C ARG A 279 -13.77 -0.17 4.93
N ALA A 280 -13.28 -1.25 5.53
CA ALA A 280 -14.10 -2.37 5.98
C ALA A 280 -15.07 -1.96 7.09
N VAL A 281 -14.58 -1.16 8.05
CA VAL A 281 -15.42 -0.60 9.13
C VAL A 281 -16.50 0.30 8.55
N LEU A 282 -16.17 1.18 7.61
CA LEU A 282 -17.16 2.04 6.96
C LEU A 282 -18.20 1.24 6.18
N CYS A 283 -17.80 0.19 5.46
CA CYS A 283 -18.74 -0.73 4.80
C CYS A 283 -19.70 -1.40 5.78
N GLN A 284 -19.18 -1.84 6.94
CA GLN A 284 -20.01 -2.43 7.99
C GLN A 284 -21.00 -1.42 8.54
N ILE A 285 -20.56 -0.21 8.88
CA ILE A 285 -21.40 0.87 9.41
C ILE A 285 -22.47 1.24 8.38
N ALA A 286 -22.10 1.50 7.12
CA ALA A 286 -23.01 1.89 6.07
C ALA A 286 -24.15 0.90 5.87
N ARG A 287 -23.84 -0.40 5.79
CA ARG A 287 -24.87 -1.45 5.67
C ARG A 287 -25.86 -1.44 6.85
N GLN A 288 -25.37 -1.35 8.07
CA GLN A 288 -26.21 -1.36 9.26
C GLN A 288 -27.07 -0.08 9.38
N LEU A 289 -26.52 1.08 8.99
CA LEU A 289 -27.29 2.32 8.95
C LEU A 289 -28.39 2.29 7.91
N ASP A 290 -28.11 1.76 6.70
CA ASP A 290 -29.11 1.61 5.64
C ASP A 290 -30.20 0.59 6.03
N GLU A 291 -29.84 -0.54 6.64
CA GLU A 291 -30.81 -1.53 7.16
C GLU A 291 -31.70 -0.96 8.26
N ALA A 292 -31.16 -0.10 9.13
CA ALA A 292 -31.89 0.57 10.18
C ALA A 292 -32.66 1.83 9.72
N GLY A 293 -32.48 2.24 8.46
CA GLY A 293 -33.14 3.41 7.87
C GLY A 293 -32.67 4.73 8.50
N LEU A 294 -31.38 4.82 8.94
CA LEU A 294 -30.80 6.05 9.45
C LEU A 294 -30.25 6.90 8.31
N ALA A 295 -30.49 8.20 8.41
CA ALA A 295 -29.85 9.16 7.51
C ALA A 295 -28.42 9.42 7.97
N TYR A 296 -27.46 9.36 7.05
CA TYR A 296 -26.07 9.65 7.34
C TYR A 296 -25.32 10.11 6.08
N LYS A 297 -24.19 10.76 6.27
CA LYS A 297 -23.17 10.92 5.24
C LYS A 297 -21.78 10.97 5.87
N VAL A 298 -20.81 10.47 5.13
CA VAL A 298 -19.40 10.59 5.47
C VAL A 298 -18.91 11.97 5.08
N VAL A 299 -18.15 12.61 5.95
CA VAL A 299 -17.60 13.96 5.75
C VAL A 299 -16.09 13.99 6.02
N ALA A 300 -15.46 15.14 5.86
CA ALA A 300 -14.09 15.44 6.20
C ALA A 300 -13.03 14.53 5.49
N GLY A 301 -12.08 13.96 6.25
CA GLY A 301 -10.93 13.23 5.69
C GLY A 301 -11.31 11.98 4.91
N ALA A 302 -12.25 11.22 5.44
CA ALA A 302 -12.74 10.00 4.80
C ALA A 302 -13.54 10.31 3.53
N ALA A 303 -14.35 11.38 3.53
CA ALA A 303 -15.04 11.83 2.33
C ALA A 303 -14.06 12.22 1.22
N ALA A 304 -13.04 12.99 1.52
CA ALA A 304 -12.01 13.37 0.55
C ALA A 304 -11.29 12.12 -0.02
N ALA A 305 -10.93 11.16 0.83
CA ALA A 305 -10.31 9.91 0.39
C ALA A 305 -11.22 9.08 -0.51
N LEU A 306 -12.53 9.03 -0.23
CA LEU A 306 -13.53 8.36 -1.07
C LEU A 306 -13.74 9.04 -2.44
N HIS A 307 -13.44 10.34 -2.56
CA HIS A 307 -13.36 11.06 -3.83
C HIS A 307 -12.01 10.89 -4.55
N GLY A 308 -11.12 10.01 -4.06
CA GLY A 308 -9.84 9.71 -4.70
C GLY A 308 -8.70 10.66 -4.32
N VAL A 309 -8.89 11.54 -3.32
CA VAL A 309 -7.80 12.38 -2.81
C VAL A 309 -6.85 11.52 -1.96
N PRO A 310 -5.54 11.50 -2.22
CA PRO A 310 -4.59 10.65 -1.49
C PRO A 310 -4.28 11.23 -0.10
N LEU A 311 -5.29 11.27 0.77
CA LEU A 311 -5.18 11.72 2.15
C LEU A 311 -5.24 10.53 3.11
N PRO A 312 -4.39 10.49 4.15
CA PRO A 312 -4.51 9.49 5.20
C PRO A 312 -5.81 9.74 6.00
N VAL A 313 -6.60 8.69 6.16
CA VAL A 313 -7.83 8.69 6.98
C VAL A 313 -7.46 8.27 8.39
N LYS A 314 -7.66 9.17 9.36
CA LYS A 314 -7.34 8.92 10.76
C LYS A 314 -8.55 8.47 11.57
N ASP A 315 -9.71 8.99 11.18
CA ASP A 315 -11.02 8.82 11.80
C ASP A 315 -12.10 8.86 10.72
N LEU A 316 -13.26 8.32 11.04
CA LEU A 316 -14.45 8.37 10.22
C LEU A 316 -15.41 9.39 10.81
N ASP A 317 -15.63 10.49 10.11
CA ASP A 317 -16.62 11.51 10.50
C ASP A 317 -17.96 11.19 9.83
N ILE A 318 -18.98 10.90 10.64
CA ILE A 318 -20.34 10.58 10.20
C ILE A 318 -21.27 11.74 10.62
N GLU A 319 -21.75 12.48 9.63
CA GLU A 319 -22.72 13.55 9.87
C GLU A 319 -24.15 13.04 9.71
N THR A 320 -25.06 13.44 10.61
CA THR A 320 -26.47 13.06 10.64
C THR A 320 -27.30 14.15 11.33
N ASP A 321 -28.60 13.90 11.57
CA ASP A 321 -29.39 14.74 12.46
C ASP A 321 -29.27 14.34 13.94
N ALA A 322 -29.87 15.12 14.85
CA ALA A 322 -29.77 14.88 16.28
C ALA A 322 -30.43 13.55 16.69
N GLU A 323 -31.58 13.18 16.11
CA GLU A 323 -32.31 11.96 16.45
C GLU A 323 -31.52 10.73 16.01
N ASP A 324 -31.03 10.74 14.78
CA ASP A 324 -30.26 9.64 14.21
C ASP A 324 -28.88 9.48 14.85
N ALA A 325 -28.29 10.54 15.44
CA ALA A 325 -27.08 10.42 16.24
C ALA A 325 -27.28 9.55 17.49
N TYR A 326 -28.40 9.68 18.19
CA TYR A 326 -28.72 8.80 19.34
C TYR A 326 -29.15 7.39 18.88
N ARG A 327 -29.79 7.25 17.72
CA ARG A 327 -30.12 5.94 17.13
C ARG A 327 -28.85 5.21 16.70
N PHE A 328 -27.86 5.93 16.16
CA PHE A 328 -26.52 5.41 15.86
C PHE A 328 -25.89 4.84 17.14
N GLN A 329 -25.89 5.59 18.24
CA GLN A 329 -25.37 5.10 19.52
C GLN A 329 -26.09 3.84 19.99
N ALA A 330 -27.40 3.77 19.85
CA ALA A 330 -28.17 2.59 20.26
C ALA A 330 -27.82 1.36 19.39
N LEU A 331 -27.60 1.57 18.10
CA LEU A 331 -27.25 0.51 17.14
C LEU A 331 -25.83 -0.04 17.40
N PHE A 332 -24.89 0.82 17.79
CA PHE A 332 -23.48 0.49 18.02
C PHE A 332 -23.07 0.64 19.49
N ALA A 333 -23.94 0.24 20.42
CA ALA A 333 -23.73 0.43 21.86
C ALA A 333 -22.44 -0.18 22.39
N ASP A 334 -21.99 -1.31 21.84
CA ASP A 334 -20.76 -2.01 22.23
C ASP A 334 -19.47 -1.29 21.78
N HIS A 335 -19.58 -0.32 20.88
CA HIS A 335 -18.45 0.44 20.35
C HIS A 335 -18.31 1.84 20.97
N VAL A 336 -19.18 2.24 21.91
CA VAL A 336 -19.21 3.58 22.50
C VAL A 336 -17.98 3.85 23.35
N VAL A 337 -17.21 4.88 22.98
CA VAL A 337 -16.10 5.44 23.78
C VAL A 337 -16.57 6.68 24.52
N GLU A 338 -17.30 7.56 23.84
CA GLU A 338 -17.90 8.75 24.40
C GLU A 338 -19.37 8.83 23.95
N PRO A 339 -20.35 8.81 24.89
CA PRO A 339 -21.76 8.78 24.53
C PRO A 339 -22.17 10.07 23.78
N VAL A 340 -23.13 9.90 22.87
CA VAL A 340 -23.73 11.05 22.15
C VAL A 340 -24.35 12.02 23.15
N ALA A 341 -23.92 13.27 23.11
CA ALA A 341 -24.45 14.35 23.94
C ALA A 341 -24.43 15.67 23.17
N LEU A 342 -25.31 16.60 23.57
CA LEU A 342 -25.23 17.97 23.07
C LEU A 342 -23.96 18.65 23.60
N CYS A 343 -23.04 18.97 22.70
CA CYS A 343 -21.76 19.61 23.00
C CYS A 343 -21.69 21.00 22.37
N GLU A 344 -21.19 21.96 23.13
CA GLU A 344 -20.86 23.29 22.63
C GLU A 344 -19.35 23.53 22.76
N ASN A 345 -18.70 24.05 21.72
CA ASN A 345 -17.28 24.38 21.62
C ASN A 345 -16.25 23.21 21.63
N GLU A 346 -16.64 21.97 21.86
CA GLU A 346 -15.69 20.85 21.98
C GLU A 346 -15.54 20.03 20.70
N THR A 347 -16.46 20.17 19.77
CA THR A 347 -16.60 19.28 18.60
C THR A 347 -15.45 19.41 17.60
N LEU A 348 -14.75 20.53 17.56
CA LEU A 348 -13.68 20.80 16.61
C LEU A 348 -12.44 21.31 17.32
N ARG A 349 -11.64 20.42 17.88
CA ARG A 349 -10.40 20.72 18.65
C ARG A 349 -9.32 21.52 17.93
N ALA A 350 -9.50 21.87 16.66
CA ALA A 350 -8.47 22.48 15.82
C ALA A 350 -8.86 23.85 15.25
N GLU A 351 -9.79 24.58 15.87
CA GLU A 351 -10.22 25.85 15.30
C GLU A 351 -9.31 27.01 15.74
N PRO A 352 -8.64 27.68 14.80
CA PRO A 352 -8.07 28.98 15.07
C PRO A 352 -9.21 29.99 15.05
N GLN A 353 -9.30 30.87 16.05
CA GLN A 353 -10.10 32.10 16.05
C GLN A 353 -11.48 32.11 16.71
N GLY A 354 -11.77 31.29 17.72
CA GLY A 354 -12.88 31.59 18.62
C GLY A 354 -14.30 31.40 18.03
N GLU A 355 -14.44 30.64 16.92
CA GLU A 355 -15.74 30.23 16.44
C GLU A 355 -16.32 29.14 17.35
N ALA A 356 -17.57 29.29 17.77
CA ALA A 356 -18.25 28.30 18.58
C ALA A 356 -19.12 27.42 17.68
N TYR A 357 -19.00 26.08 17.88
CA TYR A 357 -19.84 25.09 17.26
C TYR A 357 -20.71 24.36 18.28
N ARG A 358 -21.81 23.83 17.84
CA ARG A 358 -22.74 23.03 18.64
C ARG A 358 -23.21 21.84 17.80
N SER A 359 -23.17 20.64 18.38
CA SER A 359 -23.70 19.43 17.77
C SER A 359 -24.05 18.39 18.82
N HIS A 360 -24.82 17.37 18.43
CA HIS A 360 -24.97 16.13 19.18
C HIS A 360 -23.81 15.20 18.78
N PHE A 361 -22.78 15.13 19.63
CA PHE A 361 -21.50 14.51 19.32
C PHE A 361 -21.24 13.28 20.17
N GLY A 362 -20.71 12.22 19.55
CA GLY A 362 -20.27 11.00 20.22
C GLY A 362 -19.06 10.37 19.52
N ARG A 363 -18.31 9.57 20.28
CA ARG A 363 -17.16 8.82 19.78
C ARG A 363 -17.32 7.33 19.96
N PHE A 364 -16.84 6.60 18.98
CA PHE A 364 -16.92 5.16 18.91
C PHE A 364 -15.56 4.59 18.47
N ASP A 365 -15.27 3.35 18.86
CA ASP A 365 -14.11 2.60 18.38
C ASP A 365 -14.58 1.28 17.76
N PHE A 366 -14.17 1.06 16.52
CA PHE A 366 -14.44 -0.17 15.79
C PHE A 366 -13.11 -0.86 15.50
N ASP A 367 -12.66 -1.71 16.39
CA ASP A 367 -11.41 -2.48 16.26
C ASP A 367 -10.18 -1.59 16.00
N GLY A 368 -10.11 -0.42 16.66
CA GLY A 368 -9.04 0.55 16.53
C GLY A 368 -9.29 1.64 15.47
N VAL A 369 -10.42 1.61 14.77
CA VAL A 369 -10.88 2.70 13.90
C VAL A 369 -11.76 3.66 14.70
N ALA A 370 -11.30 4.88 14.89
CA ALA A 370 -12.08 5.93 15.53
C ALA A 370 -13.20 6.41 14.60
N VAL A 371 -14.43 6.49 15.15
CA VAL A 371 -15.61 7.01 14.45
C VAL A 371 -16.21 8.13 15.27
N GLU A 372 -16.39 9.30 14.66
CA GLU A 372 -17.04 10.46 15.27
C GLU A 372 -18.41 10.65 14.63
N VAL A 373 -19.46 10.74 15.45
CA VAL A 373 -20.83 11.02 15.01
C VAL A 373 -21.19 12.45 15.36
N ILE A 374 -21.70 13.19 14.36
CA ILE A 374 -21.94 14.61 14.42
C ILE A 374 -23.42 14.87 14.02
N GLY A 375 -24.31 15.01 15.00
CA GLY A 375 -25.72 15.30 14.77
C GLY A 375 -26.01 16.81 14.84
N ASP A 376 -26.75 17.34 13.85
CA ASP A 376 -27.17 18.74 13.80
C ASP A 376 -26.06 19.75 14.03
N LEU A 377 -25.02 19.74 13.20
CA LEU A 377 -23.90 20.67 13.31
C LEU A 377 -24.31 22.11 13.06
N HIS A 378 -24.09 22.99 14.04
CA HIS A 378 -24.38 24.42 13.98
C HIS A 378 -23.13 25.23 14.34
N ARG A 379 -22.98 26.38 13.70
CA ARG A 379 -21.97 27.40 14.00
C ARG A 379 -22.64 28.65 14.61
N ARG A 380 -21.96 29.30 15.52
CA ARG A 380 -22.44 30.56 16.11
C ARG A 380 -22.10 31.74 15.21
N GLU A 381 -23.14 32.42 14.75
CA GLU A 381 -23.03 33.71 14.04
C GLU A 381 -23.65 34.84 14.87
N GLY A 382 -22.80 35.59 15.58
CA GLY A 382 -23.27 36.56 16.57
C GLY A 382 -24.00 35.87 17.71
N GLU A 383 -25.30 36.14 17.88
CA GLU A 383 -26.14 35.50 18.91
C GLU A 383 -26.95 34.30 18.39
N ARG A 384 -26.81 33.94 17.13
CA ARG A 384 -27.62 32.88 16.49
C ARG A 384 -26.78 31.67 16.20
N TRP A 385 -27.40 30.50 16.30
CA TRP A 385 -26.86 29.22 15.80
C TRP A 385 -27.38 28.96 14.38
N VAL A 386 -26.49 28.77 13.43
CA VAL A 386 -26.78 28.54 12.02
C VAL A 386 -26.29 27.15 11.66
N SER A 387 -27.14 26.35 11.03
CA SER A 387 -26.74 25.02 10.53
C SER A 387 -25.59 25.16 9.52
N THR A 388 -24.53 24.40 9.73
CA THR A 388 -23.34 24.38 8.88
C THR A 388 -22.96 22.98 8.43
N GLY A 389 -23.82 21.99 8.68
CA GLY A 389 -23.63 20.64 8.15
C GLY A 389 -23.56 20.63 6.63
N ALA A 390 -22.90 19.60 6.07
CA ALA A 390 -22.80 19.43 4.62
C ALA A 390 -24.21 19.35 4.02
N ARG A 391 -24.46 20.14 2.97
CA ARG A 391 -25.78 20.28 2.36
C ARG A 391 -26.00 19.36 1.16
N THR A 392 -24.91 18.82 0.65
CA THR A 392 -24.89 17.98 -0.54
C THR A 392 -24.47 16.57 -0.18
N GLU A 393 -24.89 15.62 -0.99
CA GLU A 393 -24.43 14.24 -0.89
C GLU A 393 -24.35 13.60 -2.27
N THR A 394 -23.50 12.62 -2.38
CA THR A 394 -23.43 11.68 -3.48
C THR A 394 -23.20 10.27 -2.93
N THR A 395 -23.36 9.27 -3.77
CA THR A 395 -23.09 7.89 -3.40
C THR A 395 -21.84 7.42 -4.10
N VAL A 396 -20.92 6.86 -3.33
CA VAL A 396 -19.68 6.22 -3.81
C VAL A 396 -19.80 4.72 -3.57
N ASP A 397 -19.46 3.91 -4.56
CA ASP A 397 -19.31 2.47 -4.35
C ASP A 397 -17.99 2.19 -3.62
N LEU A 398 -18.08 1.60 -2.44
CA LEU A 398 -16.95 1.19 -1.64
C LEU A 398 -16.98 -0.33 -1.47
N ASP A 399 -16.16 -1.04 -2.27
CA ASP A 399 -16.07 -2.50 -2.21
C ASP A 399 -17.45 -3.20 -2.35
N GLY A 400 -18.30 -2.69 -3.26
CA GLY A 400 -19.66 -3.18 -3.52
C GLY A 400 -20.72 -2.69 -2.51
N VAL A 401 -20.37 -1.72 -1.65
CA VAL A 401 -21.29 -1.09 -0.69
C VAL A 401 -21.54 0.37 -1.10
N PRO A 402 -22.78 0.79 -1.33
CA PRO A 402 -23.08 2.19 -1.57
C PRO A 402 -22.89 3.00 -0.27
N VAL A 403 -22.00 3.98 -0.29
CA VAL A 403 -21.73 4.87 0.85
C VAL A 403 -22.14 6.28 0.50
N ARG A 404 -22.91 6.94 1.36
CA ARG A 404 -23.29 8.35 1.18
C ARG A 404 -22.16 9.25 1.66
N VAL A 405 -21.77 10.19 0.82
CA VAL A 405 -20.59 11.06 1.03
C VAL A 405 -20.97 12.49 0.68
N SER A 406 -20.46 13.47 1.44
CA SER A 406 -20.55 14.89 1.06
C SER A 406 -19.80 15.13 -0.27
N TRP A 407 -20.19 16.16 -1.00
CA TRP A 407 -19.41 16.57 -2.16
C TRP A 407 -18.01 17.06 -1.76
N LEU A 408 -17.01 16.73 -2.57
CA LEU A 408 -15.63 17.16 -2.33
C LEU A 408 -15.49 18.68 -2.26
N GLU A 409 -16.29 19.41 -3.03
CA GLU A 409 -16.33 20.86 -3.07
C GLU A 409 -16.76 21.46 -1.72
N GLU A 410 -17.71 20.84 -1.01
CA GLU A 410 -18.07 21.26 0.35
C GLU A 410 -16.93 21.03 1.34
N GLU A 411 -16.21 19.90 1.23
CA GLU A 411 -15.04 19.63 2.06
C GLU A 411 -13.92 20.65 1.82
N ILE A 412 -13.68 21.04 0.55
CA ILE A 412 -12.73 22.10 0.21
C ILE A 412 -13.09 23.41 0.94
N LEU A 413 -14.37 23.81 0.84
CA LEU A 413 -14.83 25.03 1.50
C LEU A 413 -14.72 24.92 3.04
N ALA A 414 -15.00 23.74 3.61
CA ALA A 414 -14.84 23.49 5.02
C ALA A 414 -13.37 23.60 5.45
N TYR A 415 -12.43 23.03 4.68
CA TYR A 415 -10.98 23.16 4.94
C TYR A 415 -10.51 24.61 4.83
N VAL A 416 -10.97 25.36 3.82
CA VAL A 416 -10.63 26.80 3.68
C VAL A 416 -11.12 27.59 4.87
N ARG A 417 -12.37 27.41 5.30
CA ARG A 417 -12.94 28.08 6.47
C ARG A 417 -12.16 27.80 7.75
N ARG A 418 -11.68 26.58 7.91
CA ARG A 418 -10.86 26.13 9.06
C ARG A 418 -9.37 26.46 8.93
N GLY A 419 -8.96 27.20 7.90
CA GLY A 419 -7.55 27.55 7.69
C GLY A 419 -6.65 26.38 7.29
N ARG A 420 -7.22 25.22 6.96
CA ARG A 420 -6.46 24.02 6.53
C ARG A 420 -6.21 24.06 5.03
N LEU A 421 -5.48 25.10 4.59
CA LEU A 421 -5.24 25.38 3.18
C LEU A 421 -4.41 24.30 2.47
N ASP A 422 -3.55 23.62 3.19
CA ASP A 422 -2.80 22.45 2.72
C ASP A 422 -3.73 21.32 2.27
N ARG A 423 -4.76 21.00 3.05
CA ARG A 423 -5.76 19.99 2.71
C ARG A 423 -6.66 20.44 1.55
N ALA A 424 -7.12 21.70 1.60
CA ALA A 424 -7.88 22.26 0.48
C ALA A 424 -7.11 22.19 -0.84
N ALA A 425 -5.83 22.53 -0.84
CA ALA A 425 -4.97 22.44 -2.03
C ALA A 425 -4.82 21.00 -2.57
N GLN A 426 -4.76 19.99 -1.69
CA GLN A 426 -4.70 18.58 -2.10
C GLN A 426 -6.02 18.10 -2.73
N CYS A 427 -7.15 18.65 -2.32
CA CYS A 427 -8.46 18.30 -2.88
C CYS A 427 -8.74 18.94 -4.24
N LEU A 428 -8.19 20.14 -4.51
CA LEU A 428 -8.48 20.91 -5.74
C LEU A 428 -8.28 20.16 -7.07
N PRO A 429 -7.24 19.32 -7.25
CA PRO A 429 -7.07 18.56 -8.49
C PRO A 429 -8.15 17.48 -8.74
N HIS A 430 -8.90 17.13 -7.71
CA HIS A 430 -9.90 16.05 -7.74
C HIS A 430 -11.35 16.55 -7.77
N CYS A 431 -11.57 17.88 -7.61
CA CYS A 431 -12.91 18.46 -7.54
C CYS A 431 -13.49 18.82 -8.91
N ASP A 432 -14.82 18.96 -8.96
CA ASP A 432 -15.54 19.58 -10.05
C ASP A 432 -15.50 21.12 -9.86
N HIS A 433 -14.73 21.81 -10.70
CA HIS A 433 -14.54 23.26 -10.60
C HIS A 433 -15.84 24.06 -10.81
N ASP A 434 -16.75 23.58 -11.66
CA ASP A 434 -18.03 24.25 -11.90
C ASP A 434 -18.94 24.15 -10.66
N ARG A 435 -18.93 23.00 -9.99
CA ARG A 435 -19.61 22.82 -8.69
C ARG A 435 -19.01 23.69 -7.61
N LEU A 436 -17.67 23.73 -7.53
CA LEU A 436 -16.98 24.55 -6.52
C LEU A 436 -17.31 26.05 -6.67
N LEU A 437 -17.47 26.54 -7.90
CA LEU A 437 -17.85 27.94 -8.19
C LEU A 437 -19.32 28.22 -7.91
N ALA A 438 -20.16 27.20 -7.85
CA ALA A 438 -21.60 27.32 -7.60
C ALA A 438 -21.96 27.30 -6.10
N LEU A 439 -21.08 26.82 -5.23
CA LEU A 439 -21.22 26.82 -3.76
C LEU A 439 -20.75 28.11 -3.13
#